data_e34107aeec4393bd65622b1855b05527
#
_entry.id   e34107aeec4393bd65622b1855b05527
#
_cell.length_a   1.000
_cell.length_b   1.000
_cell.length_c   1.000
_cell.angle_alpha   90.00
_cell.angle_beta   90.00
_cell.angle_gamma   90.00
#
_symmetry.space_group_name_H-M   'P 1'
#
loop_
_entity.id
_entity.type
_entity.pdbx_description
1 polymer ?
#
loop_
_entity_poly.entity_id
_entity_poly.type
_entity_poly.pdbx_seq_one_letter_code
_entity_poly.pdbx_strand_id
1 'polypeptide(L)'
;VPITLQVTFVCLAGIWLGPTRGALSQLVYLTTGLIGFPIFARGGGPHYLLEPSFGYLLGFPLAALTIGLLTRHSPSYNRCLLAIGAGLGLIYLLGVTYLYLNLRHVVGQEISLTNACRLGLTPLPKDLALSPLIALIARRVRSRRTDFRTDSDT
;
A
#
# COMPACT_ATOMS: atom_id res chain seq x y z
N VAL A 1 5.53 -11.98 8.16
CA VAL A 1 5.35 -10.72 7.39
C VAL A 1 5.99 -9.58 8.18
N PRO A 2 6.88 -8.77 7.59
CA PRO A 2 7.54 -7.66 8.30
C PRO A 2 6.54 -6.54 8.59
N ILE A 3 6.64 -5.96 9.79
CA ILE A 3 5.83 -4.80 10.19
C ILE A 3 6.61 -3.54 9.77
N THR A 4 6.16 -2.85 8.74
CA THR A 4 6.81 -1.65 8.16
C THR A 4 5.83 -0.49 8.03
N LEU A 5 6.34 0.71 7.77
CA LEU A 5 5.54 1.89 7.44
C LEU A 5 5.27 2.01 5.91
N GLN A 6 5.64 1.01 5.11
CA GLN A 6 5.48 1.04 3.66
C GLN A 6 4.03 1.31 3.23
N VAL A 7 3.07 0.64 3.84
CA VAL A 7 1.64 0.82 3.55
C VAL A 7 1.20 2.26 3.81
N THR A 8 1.71 2.91 4.84
CA THR A 8 1.45 4.33 5.13
C THR A 8 1.86 5.21 3.94
N PHE A 9 3.06 5.01 3.41
CA PHE A 9 3.54 5.78 2.25
C PHE A 9 2.78 5.45 0.96
N VAL A 10 2.32 4.21 0.78
CA VAL A 10 1.44 3.83 -0.35
C VAL A 10 0.12 4.62 -0.29
N CYS A 11 -0.50 4.69 0.88
CA CYS A 11 -1.73 5.46 1.09
C CYS A 11 -1.53 6.95 0.81
N LEU A 12 -0.45 7.53 1.34
CA LEU A 12 -0.11 8.93 1.10
C LEU A 12 0.18 9.21 -0.37
N ALA A 13 0.91 8.32 -1.05
CA ALA A 13 1.17 8.43 -2.48
C ALA A 13 -0.13 8.46 -3.30
N GLY A 14 -1.09 7.57 -3.01
CA GLY A 14 -2.39 7.57 -3.67
C GLY A 14 -3.15 8.87 -3.48
N ILE A 15 -3.20 9.41 -2.25
CA ILE A 15 -3.96 10.63 -1.94
C ILE A 15 -3.27 11.89 -2.49
N TRP A 16 -1.95 12.01 -2.35
CA TRP A 16 -1.22 13.25 -2.71
C TRP A 16 -0.86 13.35 -4.19
N LEU A 17 -0.42 12.24 -4.78
CA LEU A 17 -0.01 12.20 -6.18
C LEU A 17 -1.18 11.93 -7.12
N GLY A 18 -2.29 11.43 -6.57
CA GLY A 18 -3.44 10.98 -7.35
C GLY A 18 -3.27 9.58 -7.93
N PRO A 19 -4.27 9.08 -8.69
CA PRO A 19 -4.32 7.67 -9.05
C PRO A 19 -3.15 7.22 -9.92
N THR A 20 -2.92 7.88 -11.04
CA THR A 20 -1.89 7.46 -12.01
C THR A 20 -0.47 7.64 -11.47
N ARG A 21 -0.17 8.82 -10.94
CA ARG A 21 1.18 9.11 -10.40
C ARG A 21 1.48 8.32 -9.14
N GLY A 22 0.47 8.11 -8.28
CA GLY A 22 0.57 7.26 -7.10
C GLY A 22 0.89 5.81 -7.48
N ALA A 23 0.13 5.23 -8.42
CA ALA A 23 0.39 3.87 -8.92
C ALA A 23 1.77 3.76 -9.59
N LEU A 24 2.15 4.75 -10.43
CA LEU A 24 3.45 4.78 -11.09
C LEU A 24 4.60 4.82 -10.08
N SER A 25 4.49 5.61 -9.01
CA SER A 25 5.50 5.66 -7.95
C SER A 25 5.73 4.30 -7.30
N GLN A 26 4.66 3.52 -7.12
CA GLN A 26 4.74 2.16 -6.55
C GLN A 26 5.33 1.15 -7.57
N LEU A 27 5.05 1.31 -8.86
CA LEU A 27 5.67 0.49 -9.90
C LEU A 27 7.17 0.77 -10.00
N VAL A 28 7.59 2.02 -9.94
CA VAL A 28 9.01 2.40 -9.88
C VAL A 28 9.68 1.81 -8.64
N TYR A 29 9.04 1.90 -7.47
CA TYR A 29 9.53 1.28 -6.24
C TYR A 29 9.72 -0.24 -6.41
N LEU A 30 8.72 -0.94 -6.95
CA LEU A 30 8.79 -2.39 -7.21
C LEU A 30 9.92 -2.76 -8.18
N THR A 31 10.01 -2.09 -9.32
CA THR A 31 11.04 -2.37 -10.34
C THR A 31 12.44 -2.09 -9.79
N THR A 32 12.63 -0.99 -9.09
CA THR A 32 13.92 -0.66 -8.46
C THR A 32 14.34 -1.74 -7.45
N GLY A 33 13.43 -2.20 -6.62
CA GLY A 33 13.71 -3.27 -5.66
C GLY A 33 14.03 -4.60 -6.33
N LEU A 34 13.32 -4.96 -7.42
CA LEU A 34 13.55 -6.22 -8.15
C LEU A 34 14.85 -6.21 -8.97
N ILE A 35 15.32 -5.05 -9.44
CA ILE A 35 16.63 -4.92 -10.10
C ILE A 35 17.80 -5.20 -9.15
N GLY A 36 17.56 -5.10 -7.83
CA GLY A 36 18.57 -5.46 -6.83
C GLY A 36 18.86 -4.39 -5.78
N PHE A 37 18.25 -3.21 -5.87
CA PHE A 37 18.40 -2.21 -4.80
C PHE A 37 17.75 -2.71 -3.50
N PRO A 38 18.43 -2.59 -2.34
CA PRO A 38 17.95 -3.13 -1.05
C PRO A 38 16.89 -2.20 -0.41
N ILE A 39 15.79 -1.94 -1.12
CA ILE A 39 14.73 -1.04 -0.69
C ILE A 39 13.50 -1.76 -0.11
N PHE A 40 13.41 -3.08 -0.28
CA PHE A 40 12.39 -3.88 0.39
C PHE A 40 12.79 -4.21 1.83
N ALA A 41 11.83 -4.62 2.65
CA ALA A 41 12.04 -4.89 4.07
C ALA A 41 13.13 -5.92 4.39
N ARG A 42 13.48 -6.79 3.45
CA ARG A 42 14.50 -7.83 3.56
C ARG A 42 15.58 -7.75 2.46
N GLY A 43 15.79 -6.57 1.88
CA GLY A 43 16.76 -6.38 0.80
C GLY A 43 16.11 -6.08 -0.54
N GLY A 44 16.61 -6.68 -1.61
CA GLY A 44 16.12 -6.50 -2.98
C GLY A 44 16.66 -7.58 -3.89
N GLY A 45 16.24 -7.56 -5.15
CA GLY A 45 16.66 -8.50 -6.17
C GLY A 45 15.56 -9.47 -6.62
N PRO A 46 15.80 -10.20 -7.73
CA PRO A 46 14.79 -11.09 -8.32
C PRO A 46 14.34 -12.22 -7.39
N HIS A 47 15.20 -12.66 -6.45
CA HIS A 47 14.86 -13.67 -5.46
C HIS A 47 13.71 -13.25 -4.55
N TYR A 48 13.44 -11.94 -4.43
CA TYR A 48 12.32 -11.43 -3.64
C TYR A 48 10.95 -11.88 -4.16
N LEU A 49 10.87 -12.26 -5.45
CA LEU A 49 9.68 -12.91 -6.02
C LEU A 49 9.31 -14.22 -5.30
N LEU A 50 10.28 -14.91 -4.70
CA LEU A 50 10.05 -16.14 -3.95
C LEU A 50 9.71 -15.89 -2.47
N GLU A 51 9.79 -14.66 -2.01
CA GLU A 51 9.43 -14.28 -0.63
C GLU A 51 7.90 -14.33 -0.41
N PRO A 52 7.42 -14.97 0.65
CA PRO A 52 5.99 -15.04 0.95
C PRO A 52 5.31 -13.67 1.10
N SER A 53 6.07 -12.64 1.42
CA SER A 53 5.57 -11.26 1.58
C SER A 53 5.47 -10.47 0.28
N PHE A 54 5.94 -10.99 -0.85
CA PHE A 54 5.94 -10.27 -2.13
C PHE A 54 4.53 -9.89 -2.60
N GLY A 55 3.53 -10.70 -2.29
CA GLY A 55 2.14 -10.42 -2.65
C GLY A 55 1.61 -9.08 -2.13
N TYR A 56 2.10 -8.62 -0.97
CA TYR A 56 1.73 -7.28 -0.44
C TYR A 56 2.27 -6.16 -1.32
N LEU A 57 3.49 -6.33 -1.84
CA LEU A 57 4.13 -5.36 -2.73
C LEU A 57 3.38 -5.26 -4.07
N LEU A 58 2.88 -6.38 -4.59
CA LEU A 58 2.02 -6.39 -5.79
C LEU A 58 0.71 -5.61 -5.56
N GLY A 59 0.22 -5.58 -4.33
CA GLY A 59 -0.95 -4.80 -3.95
C GLY A 59 -0.73 -3.29 -3.94
N PHE A 60 0.52 -2.80 -3.80
CA PHE A 60 0.82 -1.38 -3.63
C PHE A 60 0.38 -0.50 -4.81
N PRO A 61 0.70 -0.82 -6.08
CA PRO A 61 0.25 -0.03 -7.21
C PRO A 61 -1.29 0.03 -7.32
N LEU A 62 -1.95 -1.10 -7.09
CA LEU A 62 -3.41 -1.19 -7.15
C LEU A 62 -4.07 -0.41 -6.00
N ALA A 63 -3.51 -0.50 -4.80
CA ALA A 63 -3.98 0.27 -3.65
C ALA A 63 -3.80 1.77 -3.87
N ALA A 64 -2.63 2.23 -4.31
CA ALA A 64 -2.39 3.64 -4.61
C ALA A 64 -3.32 4.17 -5.71
N LEU A 65 -3.56 3.37 -6.76
CA LEU A 65 -4.53 3.69 -7.81
C LEU A 65 -5.94 3.86 -7.26
N THR A 66 -6.42 2.88 -6.52
CA THR A 66 -7.78 2.86 -5.94
C THR A 66 -7.98 4.01 -4.96
N ILE A 67 -7.03 4.22 -4.04
CA ILE A 67 -7.05 5.33 -3.08
C ILE A 67 -7.09 6.66 -3.83
N GLY A 68 -6.23 6.84 -4.83
CA GLY A 68 -6.19 8.04 -5.66
C GLY A 68 -7.48 8.31 -6.40
N LEU A 69 -8.11 7.28 -6.98
CA LEU A 69 -9.41 7.39 -7.66
C LEU A 69 -10.53 7.82 -6.71
N LEU A 70 -10.61 7.18 -5.54
CA LEU A 70 -11.65 7.45 -4.56
C LEU A 70 -11.52 8.85 -3.91
N THR A 71 -10.29 9.38 -3.81
CA THR A 71 -10.03 10.69 -3.21
C THR A 71 -9.88 11.82 -4.24
N ARG A 72 -10.03 11.55 -5.53
CA ARG A 72 -9.75 12.48 -6.63
C ARG A 72 -10.51 13.80 -6.53
N HIS A 73 -11.81 13.75 -6.29
CA HIS A 73 -12.69 14.92 -6.39
C HIS A 73 -12.90 15.68 -5.07
N SER A 74 -12.97 14.97 -3.95
CA SER A 74 -13.12 15.62 -2.64
C SER A 74 -12.45 14.78 -1.55
N PRO A 75 -11.33 15.23 -1.01
CA PRO A 75 -10.59 14.52 0.03
C PRO A 75 -11.18 14.82 1.42
N SER A 76 -12.48 14.54 1.64
CA SER A 76 -13.04 14.60 2.96
C SER A 76 -12.43 13.51 3.86
N TYR A 77 -12.40 13.73 5.16
CA TYR A 77 -11.82 12.78 6.12
C TYR A 77 -12.41 11.37 5.98
N ASN A 78 -13.74 11.28 5.94
CA ASN A 78 -14.44 9.99 5.81
C ASN A 78 -14.13 9.30 4.48
N ARG A 79 -14.05 10.08 3.39
CA ARG A 79 -13.68 9.54 2.07
C ARG A 79 -12.25 9.04 2.04
N CYS A 80 -11.32 9.73 2.70
CA CYS A 80 -9.94 9.26 2.85
C CYS A 80 -9.88 7.96 3.65
N LEU A 81 -10.63 7.84 4.75
CA LEU A 81 -10.70 6.61 5.54
C LEU A 81 -11.26 5.43 4.72
N LEU A 82 -12.36 5.64 4.00
CA LEU A 82 -12.94 4.61 3.14
C LEU A 82 -11.97 4.18 2.02
N ALA A 83 -11.29 5.15 1.40
CA ALA A 83 -10.31 4.90 0.36
C ALA A 83 -9.11 4.09 0.90
N ILE A 84 -8.59 4.47 2.08
CA ILE A 84 -7.51 3.74 2.75
C ILE A 84 -7.98 2.31 3.08
N GLY A 85 -9.19 2.14 3.61
CA GLY A 85 -9.77 0.82 3.88
C GLY A 85 -9.85 -0.06 2.64
N ALA A 86 -10.31 0.49 1.50
CA ALA A 86 -10.34 -0.22 0.22
C ALA A 86 -8.93 -0.59 -0.27
N GLY A 87 -7.97 0.33 -0.16
CA GLY A 87 -6.56 0.07 -0.49
C GLY A 87 -5.94 -1.02 0.37
N LEU A 88 -6.15 -0.97 1.69
CA LEU A 88 -5.73 -2.02 2.62
C LEU A 88 -6.34 -3.36 2.25
N GLY A 89 -7.65 -3.40 1.95
CA GLY A 89 -8.33 -4.62 1.50
C GLY A 89 -7.63 -5.27 0.31
N LEU A 90 -7.24 -4.49 -0.70
CA LEU A 90 -6.51 -4.98 -1.88
C LEU A 90 -5.11 -5.49 -1.52
N ILE A 91 -4.36 -4.74 -0.70
CA ILE A 91 -3.00 -5.14 -0.26
C ILE A 91 -3.07 -6.48 0.48
N TYR A 92 -3.98 -6.60 1.44
CA TYR A 92 -4.08 -7.81 2.26
C TYR A 92 -4.69 -8.98 1.51
N LEU A 93 -5.63 -8.74 0.59
CA LEU A 93 -6.19 -9.80 -0.26
C LEU A 93 -5.09 -10.44 -1.11
N LEU A 94 -4.30 -9.62 -1.83
CA LEU A 94 -3.20 -10.12 -2.65
C LEU A 94 -2.07 -10.69 -1.81
N GLY A 95 -1.74 -10.03 -0.69
CA GLY A 95 -0.68 -10.45 0.21
C GLY A 95 -0.94 -11.81 0.84
N VAL A 96 -2.12 -12.02 1.40
CA VAL A 96 -2.49 -13.31 2.04
C VAL A 96 -2.63 -14.42 1.01
N THR A 97 -3.24 -14.13 -0.14
CA THR A 97 -3.37 -15.10 -1.23
C THR A 97 -1.99 -15.56 -1.71
N TYR A 98 -1.09 -14.62 -1.97
CA TYR A 98 0.28 -14.94 -2.38
C TYR A 98 1.05 -15.69 -1.30
N LEU A 99 0.95 -15.26 -0.05
CA LEU A 99 1.55 -15.92 1.10
C LEU A 99 1.13 -17.39 1.19
N TYR A 100 -0.17 -17.66 1.07
CA TYR A 100 -0.71 -19.01 1.10
C TYR A 100 -0.16 -19.88 -0.05
N LEU A 101 -0.21 -19.36 -1.28
CA LEU A 101 0.29 -20.09 -2.45
C LEU A 101 1.79 -20.33 -2.39
N ASN A 102 2.56 -19.34 -1.95
CA ASN A 102 4.01 -19.43 -1.82
C ASN A 102 4.42 -20.46 -0.77
N LEU A 103 3.84 -20.41 0.42
CA LEU A 103 4.16 -21.37 1.48
C LEU A 103 3.80 -22.81 1.07
N ARG A 104 2.70 -22.99 0.36
CA ARG A 104 2.25 -24.31 -0.07
C ARG A 104 3.07 -24.89 -1.24
N HIS A 105 3.38 -24.08 -2.25
CA HIS A 105 3.96 -24.56 -3.51
C HIS A 105 5.47 -24.31 -3.63
N VAL A 106 6.01 -23.26 -3.00
CA VAL A 106 7.43 -22.92 -3.07
C VAL A 106 8.18 -23.46 -1.86
N VAL A 107 7.63 -23.24 -0.67
CA VAL A 107 8.28 -23.69 0.59
C VAL A 107 7.93 -25.13 0.92
N GLY A 108 6.85 -25.68 0.35
CA GLY A 108 6.41 -27.06 0.60
C GLY A 108 5.81 -27.30 1.98
N GLN A 109 5.36 -26.21 2.66
CA GLN A 109 4.69 -26.33 3.95
C GLN A 109 3.19 -26.58 3.78
N GLU A 110 2.69 -27.62 4.45
CA GLU A 110 1.25 -27.81 4.59
C GLU A 110 0.67 -26.78 5.56
N ILE A 111 0.26 -25.64 5.01
CA ILE A 111 -0.38 -24.59 5.79
C ILE A 111 -1.89 -24.54 5.48
N SER A 112 -2.71 -24.47 6.52
CA SER A 112 -4.14 -24.23 6.34
C SER A 112 -4.40 -22.76 5.99
N LEU A 113 -5.48 -22.48 5.27
CA LEU A 113 -5.89 -21.11 4.92
C LEU A 113 -6.04 -20.24 6.17
N THR A 114 -6.56 -20.80 7.27
CA THR A 114 -6.71 -20.09 8.54
C THR A 114 -5.38 -19.61 9.11
N ASN A 115 -4.34 -20.46 9.06
CA ASN A 115 -3.00 -20.10 9.54
C ASN A 115 -2.34 -19.07 8.61
N ALA A 116 -2.54 -19.19 7.30
CA ALA A 116 -2.07 -18.19 6.34
C ALA A 116 -2.70 -16.81 6.60
N CYS A 117 -4.02 -16.77 6.87
CA CYS A 117 -4.71 -15.54 7.25
C CYS A 117 -4.16 -14.96 8.56
N ARG A 118 -3.95 -15.78 9.59
CA ARG A 118 -3.38 -15.31 10.87
C ARG A 118 -2.01 -14.69 10.68
N LEU A 119 -1.13 -15.36 9.94
CA LEU A 119 0.23 -14.86 9.65
C LEU A 119 0.19 -13.60 8.77
N GLY A 120 -0.65 -13.62 7.73
CA GLY A 120 -0.74 -12.52 6.77
C GLY A 120 -1.39 -11.26 7.34
N LEU A 121 -2.36 -11.39 8.23
CA LEU A 121 -3.05 -10.25 8.85
C LEU A 121 -2.31 -9.66 10.06
N THR A 122 -1.15 -10.20 10.45
CA THR A 122 -0.38 -9.71 11.59
C THR A 122 -0.11 -8.19 11.55
N PRO A 123 0.24 -7.54 10.41
CA PRO A 123 0.46 -6.09 10.37
C PRO A 123 -0.81 -5.25 10.32
N LEU A 124 -1.99 -5.86 10.05
CA LEU A 124 -3.26 -5.15 9.85
C LEU A 124 -3.67 -4.24 11.02
N PRO A 125 -3.57 -4.65 12.30
CA PRO A 125 -3.97 -3.79 13.41
C PRO A 125 -3.21 -2.47 13.45
N LYS A 126 -1.91 -2.49 13.15
CA LYS A 126 -1.08 -1.28 13.04
C LYS A 126 -1.55 -0.39 11.90
N ASP A 127 -1.81 -0.95 10.70
CA ASP A 127 -2.22 -0.19 9.53
C ASP A 127 -3.60 0.44 9.73
N LEU A 128 -4.52 -0.27 10.39
CA LEU A 128 -5.81 0.29 10.79
C LEU A 128 -5.66 1.41 11.83
N ALA A 129 -4.79 1.24 12.82
CA ALA A 129 -4.54 2.26 13.84
C ALA A 129 -3.91 3.54 13.25
N LEU A 130 -3.09 3.42 12.21
CA LEU A 130 -2.48 4.54 11.50
C LEU A 130 -3.43 5.22 10.49
N SER A 131 -4.47 4.54 10.03
CA SER A 131 -5.40 5.05 9.01
C SER A 131 -6.02 6.42 9.35
N PRO A 132 -6.48 6.70 10.58
CA PRO A 132 -7.01 8.02 10.95
C PRO A 132 -5.96 9.12 10.85
N LEU A 133 -4.73 8.82 11.28
CA LEU A 133 -3.61 9.77 11.22
C LEU A 133 -3.24 10.07 9.77
N ILE A 134 -3.16 9.04 8.92
CA ILE A 134 -2.90 9.19 7.47
C ILE A 134 -3.98 10.07 6.83
N ALA A 135 -5.25 9.84 7.14
CA ALA A 135 -6.38 10.61 6.61
C ALA A 135 -6.30 12.09 7.03
N LEU A 136 -5.93 12.37 8.29
CA LEU A 136 -5.74 13.74 8.79
C LEU A 136 -4.58 14.47 8.10
N ILE A 137 -3.42 13.83 8.00
CA ILE A 137 -2.23 14.38 7.35
C ILE A 137 -2.52 14.64 5.87
N ALA A 138 -3.12 13.67 5.20
CA ALA A 138 -3.44 13.74 3.78
C ALA A 138 -4.38 14.92 3.46
N ARG A 139 -5.40 15.14 4.28
CA ARG A 139 -6.33 16.24 4.16
C ARG A 139 -5.63 17.59 4.32
N ARG A 140 -4.79 17.77 5.36
CA ARG A 140 -4.11 19.04 5.64
C ARG A 140 -3.18 19.47 4.51
N VAL A 141 -2.42 18.55 3.95
CA VAL A 141 -1.48 18.85 2.86
C VAL A 141 -2.22 19.22 1.58
N ARG A 142 -3.33 18.56 1.28
CA ARG A 142 -4.09 18.83 0.07
C ARG A 142 -4.88 20.14 0.13
N SER A 143 -5.40 20.52 1.30
CA SER A 143 -6.06 21.82 1.53
C SER A 143 -5.11 22.98 1.22
N ARG A 144 -3.86 22.91 1.67
CA ARG A 144 -2.86 23.96 1.40
C ARG A 144 -2.51 24.11 -0.09
N ARG A 145 -2.62 23.04 -0.89
CA ARG A 145 -2.37 23.14 -2.34
C ARG A 145 -3.45 23.86 -3.12
N THR A 146 -4.68 23.84 -2.65
CA THR A 146 -5.79 24.59 -3.28
C THR A 146 -5.69 26.09 -2.98
N ASP A 147 -5.26 26.48 -1.78
CA ASP A 147 -5.10 27.87 -1.40
C ASP A 147 -3.98 28.57 -2.21
N PHE A 148 -2.85 27.90 -2.43
CA PHE A 148 -1.74 28.43 -3.25
C PHE A 148 -2.11 28.66 -4.72
N ARG A 149 -3.08 27.92 -5.25
CA ARG A 149 -3.49 28.04 -6.66
C ARG A 149 -4.46 29.17 -6.89
N THR A 150 -5.22 29.57 -5.88
CA THR A 150 -6.13 30.73 -5.95
C THR A 150 -5.40 32.05 -5.79
N ASP A 151 -4.25 32.09 -5.07
CA ASP A 151 -3.45 33.31 -4.88
C ASP A 151 -2.54 33.64 -6.09
N SER A 152 -2.31 32.67 -6.99
CA SER A 152 -1.50 32.90 -8.20
C SER A 152 -2.31 33.39 -9.41
N ASP A 153 -3.63 33.35 -9.34
CA ASP A 153 -4.55 33.77 -10.41
C ASP A 153 -5.20 35.14 -10.15
N THR A 154 -4.77 35.86 -9.11
CA THR A 154 -5.12 37.24 -8.79
C THR A 154 -3.93 38.19 -8.98
#